data_ea4840737a5d45aa629b46b037d1b6fc
#
_entry.id   ea4840737a5d45aa629b46b037d1b6fc
#
_cell.length_a   1.000
_cell.length_b   1.000
_cell.length_c   1.000
_cell.angle_alpha   90.00
_cell.angle_beta   90.00
_cell.angle_gamma   90.00
#
_symmetry.space_group_name_H-M   'P 1'
#
loop_
_entity.id
_entity.type
_entity.pdbx_description
1 polymer ?
#
loop_
_entity_poly.entity_id
_entity_poly.type
_entity_poly.pdbx_seq_one_letter_code
_entity_poly.pdbx_strand_id
1 'polypeptide(L)'
;MRYFLQLQVVNMPEQELEFRGINRKHLGMYFEELGGKQITDDFPYIYKSNEWCGEIVREEELSITSTFKVNSVYIRFNASDDMTLKELIKNYRVKTRRIGG
;
A
#
# COMPACT_ATOMS: atom_id res chain seq x y z
N MET A 1 -15.88 -0.08 -25.23
CA MET A 1 -14.84 0.69 -24.58
C MET A 1 -14.84 0.48 -23.07
N ARG A 2 -15.97 0.76 -22.43
CA ARG A 2 -16.00 0.59 -20.98
C ARG A 2 -15.80 -0.84 -20.53
N TYR A 3 -16.34 -1.79 -21.29
CA TYR A 3 -16.14 -3.20 -20.92
C TYR A 3 -14.69 -3.58 -20.96
N PHE A 4 -13.99 -3.09 -21.96
CA PHE A 4 -12.58 -3.37 -22.09
C PHE A 4 -11.80 -2.86 -20.88
N LEU A 5 -12.10 -1.64 -20.44
CA LEU A 5 -11.43 -1.07 -19.29
C LEU A 5 -11.74 -1.86 -18.03
N GLN A 6 -12.99 -2.28 -17.86
CA GLN A 6 -13.36 -3.08 -16.70
C GLN A 6 -12.62 -4.40 -16.68
N LEU A 7 -12.49 -5.04 -17.84
CA LEU A 7 -11.76 -6.29 -17.90
C LEU A 7 -10.31 -6.12 -17.50
N GLN A 8 -9.70 -5.02 -17.90
CA GLN A 8 -8.32 -4.75 -17.50
C GLN A 8 -8.20 -4.59 -16.00
N VAL A 9 -9.13 -3.87 -15.39
CA VAL A 9 -9.11 -3.68 -13.94
C VAL A 9 -9.31 -4.99 -13.22
N VAL A 10 -10.26 -5.79 -13.69
CA VAL A 10 -10.55 -7.08 -13.06
C VAL A 10 -9.36 -8.03 -13.14
N ASN A 11 -8.59 -7.93 -14.22
CA ASN A 11 -7.47 -8.84 -14.42
C ASN A 11 -6.17 -8.40 -13.79
N MET A 12 -6.14 -7.22 -13.16
CA MET A 12 -4.94 -6.75 -12.51
C MET A 12 -4.79 -7.43 -11.16
N PRO A 13 -3.63 -8.05 -10.89
CA PRO A 13 -3.42 -8.66 -9.58
C PRO A 13 -3.39 -7.64 -8.47
N GLU A 14 -3.90 -8.04 -7.33
CA GLU A 14 -4.07 -7.15 -6.20
C GLU A 14 -3.87 -7.91 -4.91
N GLN A 15 -3.33 -7.24 -3.89
CA GLN A 15 -3.18 -7.83 -2.56
C GLN A 15 -3.28 -6.72 -1.53
N GLU A 16 -4.00 -7.00 -0.44
CA GLU A 16 -4.12 -6.05 0.67
C GLU A 16 -3.34 -6.58 1.85
N LEU A 17 -2.56 -5.70 2.50
CA LEU A 17 -1.77 -6.04 3.67
C LEU A 17 -2.05 -5.03 4.78
N GLU A 18 -1.84 -5.50 6.01
CA GLU A 18 -1.97 -4.66 7.20
C GLU A 18 -0.58 -4.42 7.79
N PHE A 19 -0.30 -3.17 8.16
CA PHE A 19 0.96 -2.80 8.80
C PHE A 19 0.66 -2.14 10.13
N ARG A 20 1.20 -2.70 11.20
CA ARG A 20 0.97 -2.21 12.56
C ARG A 20 2.19 -1.52 13.11
N GLY A 21 1.95 -0.42 13.83
CA GLY A 21 3.02 0.25 14.54
C GLY A 21 3.95 1.07 13.68
N ILE A 22 3.55 1.38 12.45
CA ILE A 22 4.36 2.20 11.54
C ILE A 22 3.57 3.45 11.21
N ASN A 23 4.24 4.60 11.28
CA ASN A 23 3.61 5.87 10.96
C ASN A 23 3.11 5.88 9.52
N ARG A 24 1.86 6.30 9.33
CA ARG A 24 1.24 6.33 8.01
C ARG A 24 2.04 7.15 7.00
N LYS A 25 2.63 8.26 7.47
CA LYS A 25 3.41 9.10 6.57
C LYS A 25 4.65 8.40 6.06
N HIS A 26 5.27 7.58 6.90
CA HIS A 26 6.41 6.78 6.46
C HIS A 26 5.98 5.74 5.43
N LEU A 27 4.83 5.14 5.65
CA LEU A 27 4.31 4.15 4.70
C LEU A 27 4.07 4.79 3.33
N GLY A 28 3.60 6.04 3.30
CA GLY A 28 3.48 6.77 2.04
C GLY A 28 4.83 7.09 1.42
N MET A 29 5.78 7.52 2.23
CA MET A 29 7.12 7.85 1.76
C MET A 29 7.79 6.66 1.09
N TYR A 30 7.56 5.45 1.59
CA TYR A 30 8.14 4.25 1.00
C TYR A 30 7.67 4.04 -0.43
N PHE A 31 6.41 4.34 -0.71
CA PHE A 31 5.92 4.28 -2.09
C PHE A 31 6.65 5.28 -2.97
N GLU A 32 6.90 6.47 -2.45
CA GLU A 32 7.62 7.48 -3.22
C GLU A 32 9.06 7.05 -3.48
N GLU A 33 9.70 6.44 -2.49
CA GLU A 33 11.06 5.94 -2.65
C GLU A 33 11.14 4.84 -3.70
N LEU A 34 10.07 4.11 -3.91
CA LEU A 34 10.01 3.06 -4.92
C LEU A 34 9.60 3.58 -6.29
N GLY A 35 9.38 4.87 -6.41
CA GLY A 35 9.07 5.48 -7.70
C GLY A 35 7.61 5.84 -7.90
N GLY A 36 6.80 5.74 -6.87
CA GLY A 36 5.39 6.12 -6.94
C GLY A 36 5.21 7.61 -6.76
N LYS A 37 4.19 8.15 -7.39
CA LYS A 37 3.84 9.55 -7.26
C LYS A 37 2.51 9.66 -6.55
N GLN A 38 2.46 10.46 -5.50
CA GLN A 38 1.23 10.68 -4.74
C GLN A 38 0.25 11.49 -5.58
N ILE A 39 -0.97 10.98 -5.71
CA ILE A 39 -1.99 11.64 -6.51
C ILE A 39 -3.20 12.09 -5.68
N THR A 40 -3.31 11.65 -4.44
CA THR A 40 -4.34 12.15 -3.53
C THR A 40 -3.69 12.54 -2.21
N ASP A 41 -4.31 13.47 -1.49
CA ASP A 41 -3.79 13.91 -0.20
C ASP A 41 -4.75 13.63 0.95
N ASP A 42 -5.63 12.66 0.76
CA ASP A 42 -6.57 12.20 1.78
C ASP A 42 -6.84 10.72 1.54
N PHE A 43 -7.53 10.05 2.49
CA PHE A 43 -7.85 8.64 2.33
C PHE A 43 -8.83 8.43 1.18
N PRO A 44 -8.55 7.45 0.32
CA PRO A 44 -7.33 6.65 0.28
C PRO A 44 -6.17 7.45 -0.32
N TYR A 45 -5.00 7.31 0.29
CA TYR A 45 -3.80 7.94 -0.27
C TYR A 45 -3.28 7.05 -1.38
N ILE A 46 -3.28 7.55 -2.59
CA ILE A 46 -2.94 6.77 -3.77
C ILE A 46 -1.59 7.20 -4.33
N TYR A 47 -0.75 6.21 -4.59
CA TYR A 47 0.57 6.41 -5.18
C TYR A 47 0.66 5.58 -6.45
N LYS A 48 1.02 6.22 -7.56
CA LYS A 48 1.05 5.56 -8.85
C LYS A 48 2.45 5.56 -9.46
N SER A 49 2.79 4.43 -10.07
CA SER A 49 3.95 4.25 -10.91
C SER A 49 3.47 3.73 -12.26
N ASN A 50 4.39 3.51 -13.20
CA ASN A 50 4.01 3.03 -14.52
C ASN A 50 3.42 1.62 -14.48
N GLU A 51 3.88 0.80 -13.54
CA GLU A 51 3.51 -0.61 -13.53
C GLU A 51 2.77 -1.05 -12.28
N TRP A 52 2.59 -0.15 -11.32
CA TRP A 52 1.91 -0.52 -10.09
C TRP A 52 1.23 0.69 -9.45
N CYS A 53 0.34 0.37 -8.53
CA CYS A 53 -0.38 1.37 -7.76
C CYS A 53 -0.43 0.90 -6.32
N GLY A 54 -0.18 1.82 -5.39
CA GLY A 54 -0.30 1.55 -3.96
C GLY A 54 -1.34 2.47 -3.37
N GLU A 55 -2.21 1.91 -2.50
CA GLU A 55 -3.26 2.69 -1.87
C GLU A 55 -3.22 2.48 -0.37
N ILE A 56 -3.08 3.55 0.37
CA ILE A 56 -3.27 3.50 1.82
C ILE A 56 -4.76 3.72 2.06
N VAL A 57 -5.46 2.61 2.34
CA VAL A 57 -6.92 2.59 2.31
C VAL A 57 -7.52 3.22 3.55
N ARG A 58 -7.01 2.83 4.71
CA ARG A 58 -7.52 3.35 5.98
C ARG A 58 -6.53 3.07 7.10
N GLU A 59 -6.73 3.76 8.20
CA GLU A 59 -5.94 3.58 9.41
C GLU A 59 -6.88 3.44 10.59
N GLU A 60 -6.57 2.50 11.49
CA GLU A 60 -7.36 2.24 12.68
C GLU A 60 -6.44 2.18 13.88
N GLU A 61 -7.00 2.46 15.06
CA GLU A 61 -6.27 2.28 16.30
C GLU A 61 -6.71 0.98 16.94
N LEU A 62 -5.74 0.14 17.31
CA LEU A 62 -6.01 -1.14 17.93
C LEU A 62 -5.59 -1.10 19.39
N SER A 63 -6.46 -1.58 20.28
CA SER A 63 -6.12 -1.72 21.69
C SER A 63 -5.56 -3.13 21.90
N ILE A 64 -4.27 -3.22 22.20
CA ILE A 64 -3.64 -4.50 22.48
C ILE A 64 -3.92 -4.89 23.94
N THR A 65 -3.77 -3.91 24.83
CA THR A 65 -4.17 -4.06 26.23
C THR A 65 -4.95 -2.81 26.62
N SER A 66 -5.37 -2.71 27.87
CA SER A 66 -6.11 -1.53 28.34
C SER A 66 -5.29 -0.25 28.25
N THR A 67 -3.97 -0.36 28.26
CA THR A 67 -3.08 0.79 28.24
C THR A 67 -2.17 0.86 27.01
N PHE A 68 -2.12 -0.19 26.20
CA PHE A 68 -1.24 -0.24 25.04
C PHE A 68 -2.06 -0.25 23.77
N LYS A 69 -1.87 0.78 22.94
CA LYS A 69 -2.56 0.92 21.66
C LYS A 69 -1.54 1.04 20.55
N VAL A 70 -1.91 0.59 19.37
CA VAL A 70 -1.04 0.64 18.21
C VAL A 70 -1.91 0.97 17.00
N ASN A 71 -1.35 1.70 16.04
CA ASN A 71 -2.06 1.98 14.80
C ASN A 71 -1.95 0.78 13.86
N SER A 72 -2.98 0.62 13.04
CA SER A 72 -3.04 -0.42 12.01
C SER A 72 -3.40 0.26 10.71
N VAL A 73 -2.54 0.11 9.70
CA VAL A 73 -2.73 0.75 8.40
C VAL A 73 -2.96 -0.33 7.36
N TYR A 74 -4.01 -0.17 6.57
CA TYR A 74 -4.38 -1.15 5.55
C TYR A 74 -3.98 -0.61 4.19
N ILE A 75 -3.17 -1.38 3.48
CA ILE A 75 -2.60 -0.95 2.20
C ILE A 75 -2.93 -1.97 1.13
N ARG A 76 -3.41 -1.47 -0.01
CA ARG A 76 -3.72 -2.29 -1.17
C ARG A 76 -2.66 -2.05 -2.23
N PHE A 77 -2.13 -3.16 -2.77
CA PHE A 77 -1.11 -3.13 -3.81
C PHE A 77 -1.71 -3.72 -5.07
N ASN A 78 -1.59 -3.01 -6.19
CA ASN A 78 -1.96 -3.58 -7.49
C ASN A 78 -0.81 -3.39 -8.46
N ALA A 79 -0.74 -4.28 -9.45
CA ALA A 79 0.31 -4.18 -10.44
C ALA A 79 -0.18 -4.72 -11.78
N SER A 80 0.63 -4.52 -12.83
CA SER A 80 0.27 -4.95 -14.17
C SER A 80 0.30 -6.47 -14.32
N ASP A 81 1.12 -7.15 -13.51
CA ASP A 81 1.19 -8.61 -13.53
C ASP A 81 1.64 -9.13 -12.17
N ASP A 82 1.59 -10.46 -12.01
CA ASP A 82 1.91 -11.09 -10.73
C ASP A 82 3.35 -10.88 -10.31
N MET A 83 4.26 -10.92 -11.25
CA MET A 83 5.67 -10.77 -10.93
C MET A 83 5.96 -9.37 -10.42
N THR A 84 5.39 -8.37 -11.08
CA THR A 84 5.54 -6.99 -10.65
C THR A 84 4.94 -6.78 -9.26
N LEU A 85 3.79 -7.39 -9.00
CA LEU A 85 3.15 -7.28 -7.68
C LEU A 85 4.03 -7.90 -6.60
N LYS A 86 4.56 -9.08 -6.85
CA LYS A 86 5.44 -9.74 -5.87
C LYS A 86 6.67 -8.90 -5.59
N GLU A 87 7.26 -8.33 -6.62
CA GLU A 87 8.45 -7.52 -6.47
C GLU A 87 8.15 -6.24 -5.72
N LEU A 88 7.05 -5.60 -6.02
CA LEU A 88 6.62 -4.40 -5.31
C LEU A 88 6.47 -4.68 -3.82
N ILE A 89 5.74 -5.72 -3.46
CA ILE A 89 5.50 -6.06 -2.06
C ILE A 89 6.80 -6.43 -1.36
N LYS A 90 7.66 -7.18 -2.03
CA LYS A 90 8.95 -7.55 -1.47
C LYS A 90 9.78 -6.31 -1.15
N ASN A 91 9.89 -5.39 -2.10
CA ASN A 91 10.68 -4.18 -1.92
C ASN A 91 10.06 -3.27 -0.86
N TYR A 92 8.74 -3.21 -0.82
CA TYR A 92 8.06 -2.42 0.17
C TYR A 92 8.31 -2.96 1.58
N ARG A 93 8.25 -4.28 1.75
CA ARG A 93 8.51 -4.90 3.06
C ARG A 93 9.93 -4.67 3.55
N VAL A 94 10.88 -4.61 2.63
CA VAL A 94 12.26 -4.29 3.02
C VAL A 94 12.32 -2.92 3.67
N LYS A 95 11.58 -1.95 3.13
CA LYS A 95 11.56 -0.61 3.71
C LYS A 95 10.86 -0.58 5.07
N THR A 96 9.79 -1.32 5.23
CA THR A 96 9.08 -1.33 6.52
C THR A 96 9.93 -1.95 7.62
N ARG A 97 10.80 -2.89 7.28
CA ARG A 97 11.66 -3.51 8.27
C ARG A 97 12.72 -2.57 8.82
N ARG A 98 13.08 -1.54 8.08
CA ARG A 98 14.07 -0.58 8.56
C ARG A 98 13.60 0.15 9.82
N ILE A 99 12.30 0.37 9.93
CA ILE A 99 11.73 1.08 11.07
C ILE A 99 11.31 0.11 12.15
N GLY A 100 10.66 -0.98 11.75
CA GLY A 100 10.15 -1.94 12.71
C GLY A 100 11.21 -2.82 13.31
N GLY A 101 12.39 -2.78 12.73
CA GLY A 101 13.52 -3.62 13.14
C GLY A 101 14.00 -3.29 14.50
#